data_e4923f56cd27d8798f99bdaa3bb88e56
#
_entry.id   e4923f56cd27d8798f99bdaa3bb88e56
#
_cell.length_a   1.000
_cell.length_b   1.000
_cell.length_c   1.000
_cell.angle_alpha   90.00
_cell.angle_beta   90.00
_cell.angle_gamma   90.00
#
_symmetry.space_group_name_H-M   'P 1'
#
loop_
_entity.id
_entity.type
_entity.pdbx_description
1 polymer ?
#
loop_
_entity_poly.entity_id
_entity_poly.type
_entity_poly.pdbx_seq_one_letter_code
_entity_poly.pdbx_strand_id
1 'polypeptide(L)'
;MRGTIFGKTRVTYIGVIMSDPQGAPTNDPWAPQSSSSQNPSQGSVPSTPQVPQTPQAQQPWGAPEQPAQPQQQWGAAPQPDAAWQGTQTQGGTAWTVAQPGIIPLRPLTVGELFNGAFQAVRVNPQTMFGFAFAIMAVVGLVQAFFASSSTSSLTRALSSGDTEDLVYSLGNSMGSFVTTGLTMLATAFLSGMLALTVWDAVLGRKSSPADAWHRFSPRFVPVLLATFLIGIIEFVLIVLVLLVFMIPFFLVVVNAASARSYDSASASIGGAFAIIFLMIVALIVVGCFLTVKFAFTSSAVVLEGLGPVDALKRSWSLSKGSFWRILGRIWLIGIVTGLISAVLGGIVGAILGVGAAAADSVGLLVAFSAFLSALLSAVVIPVQSSFYTLMYLDERMRKENLAPMIAQEASRA
;
A
#
# COMPACT_ATOMS: atom_id res chain seq x y z
N MET A 1 -29.87 -32.36 39.61
CA MET A 1 -28.91 -32.07 40.72
C MET A 1 -27.63 -31.49 40.13
N ARG A 2 -27.27 -30.28 40.63
CA ARG A 2 -25.94 -29.57 40.54
C ARG A 2 -25.42 -29.35 39.12
N GLY A 3 -25.31 -28.18 38.53
CA GLY A 3 -25.08 -26.83 39.05
C GLY A 3 -23.62 -26.52 39.09
N THR A 4 -23.15 -25.59 38.24
CA THR A 4 -22.03 -24.69 38.59
C THR A 4 -21.29 -24.21 37.35
N ILE A 5 -21.28 -23.01 37.12
CA ILE A 5 -20.70 -21.73 37.52
C ILE A 5 -19.81 -21.21 36.38
N PHE A 6 -20.36 -20.21 35.68
CA PHE A 6 -19.63 -19.32 34.79
C PHE A 6 -18.88 -18.26 35.61
N GLY A 7 -17.55 -18.24 35.53
CA GLY A 7 -16.72 -17.18 36.06
C GLY A 7 -16.69 -15.97 35.13
N LYS A 8 -17.43 -14.91 35.46
CA LYS A 8 -17.31 -13.58 34.84
C LYS A 8 -16.09 -12.86 35.40
N THR A 9 -15.07 -12.64 34.62
CA THR A 9 -14.00 -11.71 34.96
C THR A 9 -14.45 -10.29 34.66
N ARG A 10 -14.77 -9.54 35.71
CA ARG A 10 -15.06 -8.09 35.68
C ARG A 10 -13.74 -7.33 35.45
N VAL A 11 -13.69 -6.55 34.39
CA VAL A 11 -12.71 -5.47 34.23
C VAL A 11 -13.20 -4.29 35.07
N THR A 12 -12.45 -3.96 36.11
CA THR A 12 -12.73 -2.83 37.02
C THR A 12 -12.25 -1.54 36.33
N TYR A 13 -13.22 -0.68 35.98
CA TYR A 13 -12.96 0.72 35.69
C TYR A 13 -12.73 1.45 37.01
N ILE A 14 -11.54 2.03 37.18
CA ILE A 14 -11.26 2.96 38.28
C ILE A 14 -11.87 4.31 37.89
N GLY A 15 -13.04 4.60 38.44
CA GLY A 15 -13.61 5.95 38.43
C GLY A 15 -12.91 6.82 39.47
N VAL A 16 -12.25 7.90 39.00
CA VAL A 16 -11.77 8.96 39.89
C VAL A 16 -12.95 9.88 40.20
N ILE A 17 -13.30 9.89 41.47
CA ILE A 17 -14.31 10.74 42.07
C ILE A 17 -13.82 12.18 42.10
N MET A 18 -14.60 13.10 41.51
CA MET A 18 -14.48 14.53 41.74
C MET A 18 -14.93 14.85 43.16
N SER A 19 -14.06 15.41 43.96
CA SER A 19 -14.38 16.15 45.13
C SER A 19 -13.87 17.58 45.00
N ASP A 20 -14.83 18.52 44.93
CA ASP A 20 -14.60 19.94 45.00
C ASP A 20 -14.36 20.33 46.47
N PRO A 21 -13.41 21.20 46.83
CA PRO A 21 -13.77 22.33 47.67
C PRO A 21 -13.07 23.66 47.29
N GLN A 22 -13.86 24.63 47.01
CA GLN A 22 -13.78 26.06 47.34
C GLN A 22 -12.41 26.69 47.67
N GLY A 23 -12.10 27.80 46.97
CA GLY A 23 -11.39 28.94 47.53
C GLY A 23 -10.16 29.43 46.79
N ALA A 24 -10.35 30.25 45.76
CA ALA A 24 -9.62 31.47 45.33
C ALA A 24 -8.07 31.50 45.35
N PRO A 25 -7.40 32.36 44.60
CA PRO A 25 -7.85 33.38 43.64
C PRO A 25 -7.27 33.24 42.20
N THR A 26 -7.97 33.83 41.28
CA THR A 26 -7.67 34.04 39.88
C THR A 26 -6.40 34.83 39.65
N ASN A 27 -5.45 34.25 38.88
CA ASN A 27 -4.43 34.99 38.15
C ASN A 27 -4.62 34.69 36.65
N ASP A 28 -5.23 35.67 35.97
CA ASP A 28 -5.48 35.66 34.54
C ASP A 28 -4.24 36.20 33.81
N PRO A 29 -3.58 35.44 32.88
CA PRO A 29 -2.37 35.87 32.20
C PRO A 29 -2.62 36.81 30.99
N TRP A 30 -3.82 37.24 30.71
CA TRP A 30 -4.16 38.02 29.51
C TRP A 30 -4.75 39.40 29.80
N ALA A 31 -4.15 40.20 30.68
CA ALA A 31 -4.49 41.62 30.81
C ALA A 31 -3.38 42.53 30.20
N PRO A 32 -3.69 43.48 29.34
CA PRO A 32 -2.70 44.38 28.75
C PRO A 32 -2.26 45.44 29.77
N GLN A 33 -0.95 45.50 30.06
CA GLN A 33 -0.37 46.56 30.87
C GLN A 33 0.11 47.71 29.98
N SER A 34 -0.44 48.87 30.29
CA SER A 34 -0.10 50.19 29.75
C SER A 34 1.23 50.69 30.32
N SER A 35 1.94 51.40 29.47
CA SER A 35 3.16 52.19 29.63
C SER A 35 3.24 53.09 30.85
N SER A 36 4.40 53.10 31.54
CA SER A 36 4.98 54.36 32.04
C SER A 36 6.52 54.25 32.19
N SER A 37 7.15 55.24 31.61
CA SER A 37 8.54 55.65 31.63
C SER A 37 9.16 55.78 33.02
N GLN A 38 10.43 55.34 33.17
CA GLN A 38 11.49 56.12 33.83
C GLN A 38 12.85 55.42 33.74
N ASN A 39 13.81 56.11 33.10
CA ASN A 39 15.27 55.90 33.22
C ASN A 39 15.76 56.72 34.46
N PRO A 40 16.75 56.32 35.22
CA PRO A 40 18.13 56.64 34.84
C PRO A 40 19.28 55.72 35.41
N SER A 41 20.46 55.99 34.85
CA SER A 41 21.82 55.92 35.39
C SER A 41 22.62 54.59 35.34
N GLN A 42 23.53 54.56 34.36
CA GLN A 42 25.01 54.49 34.51
C GLN A 42 25.58 53.38 35.38
N GLY A 43 26.31 52.48 34.73
CA GLY A 43 27.29 51.56 35.33
C GLY A 43 28.26 51.06 34.25
N SER A 44 29.46 51.58 34.26
CA SER A 44 30.60 51.32 33.37
C SER A 44 31.05 49.88 33.32
N VAL A 45 31.29 49.36 32.11
CA VAL A 45 31.96 48.04 31.85
C VAL A 45 33.29 48.34 31.15
N PRO A 46 34.40 47.66 31.54
CA PRO A 46 35.75 47.94 31.02
C PRO A 46 35.96 47.38 29.62
N SER A 47 36.66 48.15 28.80
CA SER A 47 37.05 47.93 27.42
C SER A 47 38.08 46.77 27.28
N THR A 48 37.83 45.87 26.36
CA THR A 48 38.77 44.85 25.85
C THR A 48 39.68 45.47 24.79
N PRO A 49 40.98 45.09 24.68
CA PRO A 49 41.94 45.76 23.78
C PRO A 49 41.73 45.43 22.31
N GLN A 50 41.81 46.43 21.47
CA GLN A 50 41.81 46.37 19.98
C GLN A 50 43.13 45.77 19.49
N VAL A 51 43.04 44.80 18.56
CA VAL A 51 44.14 44.28 17.75
C VAL A 51 44.38 45.26 16.56
N PRO A 52 45.66 45.56 16.22
CA PRO A 52 45.96 46.53 15.17
C PRO A 52 45.61 45.99 13.76
N GLN A 53 44.98 46.83 12.93
CA GLN A 53 44.76 46.61 11.53
C GLN A 53 46.02 46.85 10.73
N THR A 54 46.42 45.89 9.87
CA THR A 54 47.51 46.02 8.88
C THR A 54 47.03 46.81 7.67
N PRO A 55 47.85 47.68 7.06
CA PRO A 55 47.49 48.54 5.94
C PRO A 55 47.27 47.76 4.65
N GLN A 56 46.17 48.11 3.92
CA GLN A 56 45.91 47.67 2.56
C GLN A 56 46.92 48.24 1.57
N ALA A 57 47.65 47.34 0.85
CA ALA A 57 48.47 47.71 -0.29
C ALA A 57 47.60 47.93 -1.52
N GLN A 58 47.78 49.05 -2.19
CA GLN A 58 47.14 49.47 -3.44
C GLN A 58 47.56 48.53 -4.59
N GLN A 59 46.60 48.03 -5.39
CA GLN A 59 46.85 47.30 -6.62
C GLN A 59 47.06 48.26 -7.80
N PRO A 60 48.03 47.98 -8.68
CA PRO A 60 48.20 48.73 -9.93
C PRO A 60 47.25 48.15 -11.01
N TRP A 61 46.74 49.04 -11.86
CA TRP A 61 45.90 48.79 -13.03
C TRP A 61 46.66 47.98 -14.11
N GLY A 62 45.96 46.94 -14.70
CA GLY A 62 46.12 46.54 -16.07
C GLY A 62 46.76 45.15 -16.32
N ALA A 63 45.90 44.12 -16.39
CA ALA A 63 46.12 42.97 -17.25
C ALA A 63 44.77 42.28 -17.56
N PRO A 64 44.53 41.74 -18.81
CA PRO A 64 43.23 41.18 -19.20
C PRO A 64 42.96 39.82 -18.58
N GLU A 65 41.69 39.60 -18.18
CA GLU A 65 41.19 38.35 -17.64
C GLU A 65 41.23 37.25 -18.71
N GLN A 66 41.93 36.15 -18.39
CA GLN A 66 41.84 34.89 -19.10
C GLN A 66 40.64 34.08 -18.56
N PRO A 67 39.84 33.41 -19.42
CA PRO A 67 38.75 32.56 -18.96
C PRO A 67 39.26 31.34 -18.22
N ALA A 68 38.73 31.06 -17.05
CA ALA A 68 38.99 29.90 -16.22
C ALA A 68 38.57 28.61 -16.98
N GLN A 69 39.51 27.72 -17.24
CA GLN A 69 39.24 26.36 -17.69
C GLN A 69 38.76 25.50 -16.53
N PRO A 70 37.78 24.61 -16.72
CA PRO A 70 37.38 23.65 -15.70
C PRO A 70 38.45 22.56 -15.58
N GLN A 71 39.13 22.50 -14.46
CA GLN A 71 40.02 21.37 -14.14
C GLN A 71 39.17 20.12 -13.86
N GLN A 72 39.22 19.17 -14.76
CA GLN A 72 38.74 17.80 -14.52
C GLN A 72 39.74 17.11 -13.58
N GLN A 73 39.38 16.98 -12.34
CA GLN A 73 40.12 16.19 -11.37
C GLN A 73 39.66 14.72 -11.44
N TRP A 74 40.41 13.93 -12.20
CA TRP A 74 40.35 12.47 -12.21
C TRP A 74 41.22 11.93 -11.07
N GLY A 75 40.63 11.11 -10.22
CA GLY A 75 41.38 10.20 -9.36
C GLY A 75 41.39 10.49 -7.88
N ALA A 76 40.32 10.07 -7.19
CA ALA A 76 40.44 9.59 -5.82
C ALA A 76 39.43 8.43 -5.65
N ALA A 77 39.94 7.25 -5.26
CA ALA A 77 39.13 6.07 -4.97
C ALA A 77 38.18 6.35 -3.80
N PRO A 78 36.94 5.77 -3.80
CA PRO A 78 36.00 5.98 -2.71
C PRO A 78 36.50 5.29 -1.45
N GLN A 79 36.63 6.05 -0.38
CA GLN A 79 36.78 5.51 0.98
C GLN A 79 35.46 4.90 1.46
N PRO A 80 35.47 3.74 2.17
CA PRO A 80 34.25 3.02 2.55
C PRO A 80 33.49 3.54 3.75
N ASP A 81 33.79 4.70 4.32
CA ASP A 81 33.19 5.20 5.56
C ASP A 81 32.59 6.61 5.44
N ALA A 82 31.74 6.86 4.44
CA ALA A 82 30.88 8.03 4.44
C ALA A 82 29.43 7.59 4.72
N ALA A 83 29.13 7.41 6.02
CA ALA A 83 27.77 7.35 6.50
C ALA A 83 27.01 8.59 6.04
N TRP A 84 26.03 8.39 5.17
CA TRP A 84 24.81 9.17 4.91
C TRP A 84 24.75 10.61 5.45
N GLN A 85 25.55 11.51 4.95
CA GLN A 85 25.29 12.95 5.07
C GLN A 85 24.39 13.36 3.90
N GLY A 86 23.13 13.57 4.22
CA GLY A 86 22.14 14.12 3.27
C GLY A 86 22.60 15.49 2.79
N THR A 87 22.61 15.68 1.46
CA THR A 87 22.92 16.92 0.77
C THR A 87 22.06 18.07 1.32
N GLN A 88 22.66 18.96 2.10
CA GLN A 88 22.04 20.20 2.52
C GLN A 88 22.00 21.14 1.32
N THR A 89 20.81 21.30 0.73
CA THR A 89 20.53 22.44 -0.16
C THR A 89 20.43 23.69 0.70
N GLN A 90 21.44 24.55 0.61
CA GLN A 90 21.50 25.89 1.23
C GLN A 90 20.40 26.78 0.61
N GLY A 91 19.45 27.21 1.43
CA GLY A 91 18.47 28.24 1.05
C GLY A 91 17.08 28.04 1.66
N GLY A 92 16.88 28.52 2.87
CA GLY A 92 15.59 28.53 3.55
C GLY A 92 15.66 27.88 4.92
N THR A 93 15.05 28.50 5.93
CA THR A 93 14.90 27.99 7.29
C THR A 93 14.35 26.56 7.27
N ALA A 94 15.25 25.58 7.17
CA ALA A 94 14.91 24.16 7.18
C ALA A 94 14.54 23.81 8.63
N TRP A 95 13.23 23.74 8.89
CA TRP A 95 12.73 22.92 9.97
C TRP A 95 13.32 21.51 9.74
N THR A 96 14.24 21.09 10.56
CA THR A 96 14.76 19.72 10.52
C THR A 96 13.61 18.80 10.90
N VAL A 97 12.86 18.36 9.88
CA VAL A 97 11.79 17.38 10.07
C VAL A 97 12.44 16.11 10.53
N ALA A 98 12.13 15.67 11.74
CA ALA A 98 12.65 14.43 12.29
C ALA A 98 12.37 13.28 11.31
N GLN A 99 13.43 12.57 10.90
CA GLN A 99 13.34 11.39 10.04
C GLN A 99 14.05 10.23 10.75
N PRO A 100 13.37 9.56 11.67
CA PRO A 100 13.97 8.46 12.43
C PRO A 100 14.27 7.23 11.56
N GLY A 101 13.52 7.03 10.49
CA GLY A 101 13.67 5.89 9.59
C GLY A 101 13.55 6.29 8.12
N ILE A 102 12.76 5.54 7.35
CA ILE A 102 12.67 5.64 5.88
C ILE A 102 11.82 6.81 5.37
N ILE A 103 11.02 7.48 6.21
CA ILE A 103 10.14 8.57 5.82
C ILE A 103 10.28 9.79 6.74
N PRO A 104 10.11 11.03 6.23
CA PRO A 104 9.99 12.22 7.05
C PRO A 104 8.64 12.24 7.80
N LEU A 105 8.64 12.73 9.05
CA LEU A 105 7.44 12.79 9.90
C LEU A 105 6.57 14.00 9.57
N ARG A 106 6.09 14.07 8.33
CA ARG A 106 5.17 15.07 7.81
C ARG A 106 4.28 14.44 6.73
N PRO A 107 3.21 15.10 6.31
CA PRO A 107 2.41 14.62 5.17
C PRO A 107 3.27 14.36 3.94
N LEU A 108 3.17 13.12 3.42
CA LEU A 108 4.05 12.62 2.36
C LEU A 108 3.57 13.05 0.97
N THR A 109 4.53 13.38 0.11
CA THR A 109 4.31 13.49 -1.33
C THR A 109 4.27 12.10 -1.98
N VAL A 110 3.77 12.03 -3.22
CA VAL A 110 3.72 10.74 -3.97
C VAL A 110 5.13 10.17 -4.19
N GLY A 111 6.10 11.01 -4.52
CA GLY A 111 7.49 10.58 -4.69
C GLY A 111 8.11 10.03 -3.41
N GLU A 112 7.79 10.62 -2.26
CA GLU A 112 8.23 10.13 -0.95
C GLU A 112 7.58 8.80 -0.58
N LEU A 113 6.32 8.56 -0.96
CA LEU A 113 5.66 7.26 -0.80
C LEU A 113 6.37 6.16 -1.60
N PHE A 114 6.72 6.42 -2.86
CA PHE A 114 7.47 5.47 -3.67
C PHE A 114 8.87 5.23 -3.13
N ASN A 115 9.61 6.30 -2.84
CA ASN A 115 10.96 6.19 -2.28
C ASN A 115 10.95 5.43 -0.95
N GLY A 116 10.02 5.74 -0.05
CA GLY A 116 9.83 5.03 1.21
C GLY A 116 9.48 3.55 1.01
N ALA A 117 8.61 3.23 0.04
CA ALA A 117 8.24 1.84 -0.27
C ALA A 117 9.46 1.03 -0.75
N PHE A 118 10.28 1.58 -1.65
CA PHE A 118 11.51 0.93 -2.09
C PHE A 118 12.57 0.85 -0.98
N GLN A 119 12.69 1.88 -0.13
CA GLN A 119 13.59 1.85 1.00
C GLN A 119 13.19 0.79 2.04
N ALA A 120 11.88 0.64 2.34
CA ALA A 120 11.38 -0.41 3.23
C ALA A 120 11.82 -1.81 2.76
N VAL A 121 11.71 -2.07 1.46
CA VAL A 121 12.15 -3.33 0.86
C VAL A 121 13.67 -3.51 0.94
N ARG A 122 14.44 -2.43 0.71
CA ARG A 122 15.92 -2.48 0.79
C ARG A 122 16.44 -2.68 2.20
N VAL A 123 15.76 -2.16 3.20
CA VAL A 123 16.18 -2.29 4.62
C VAL A 123 15.96 -3.72 5.14
N ASN A 124 14.88 -4.39 4.71
CA ASN A 124 14.48 -5.72 5.18
C ASN A 124 14.22 -6.71 4.03
N PRO A 125 15.16 -6.94 3.09
CA PRO A 125 14.89 -7.75 1.89
C PRO A 125 14.58 -9.21 2.23
N GLN A 126 15.28 -9.80 3.21
CA GLN A 126 15.09 -11.20 3.59
C GLN A 126 13.68 -11.44 4.16
N THR A 127 13.20 -10.56 5.03
CA THR A 127 11.87 -10.67 5.62
C THR A 127 10.80 -10.44 4.54
N MET A 128 10.96 -9.43 3.70
CA MET A 128 9.93 -9.07 2.72
C MET A 128 9.84 -10.05 1.57
N PHE A 129 10.96 -10.38 0.93
CA PHE A 129 10.97 -11.33 -0.18
C PHE A 129 10.88 -12.77 0.29
N GLY A 130 11.49 -13.14 1.44
CA GLY A 130 11.46 -14.50 1.95
C GLY A 130 10.02 -15.00 2.17
N PHE A 131 9.19 -14.21 2.87
CA PHE A 131 7.78 -14.58 3.04
C PHE A 131 6.98 -14.51 1.76
N ALA A 132 7.21 -13.50 0.92
CA ALA A 132 6.51 -13.37 -0.35
C ALA A 132 6.76 -14.58 -1.25
N PHE A 133 8.01 -14.98 -1.43
CA PHE A 133 8.36 -16.15 -2.25
C PHE A 133 7.85 -17.46 -1.65
N ALA A 134 7.99 -17.66 -0.33
CA ALA A 134 7.53 -18.88 0.31
C ALA A 134 6.02 -19.10 0.15
N ILE A 135 5.23 -18.04 0.40
CA ILE A 135 3.77 -18.11 0.32
C ILE A 135 3.31 -18.21 -1.13
N MET A 136 3.87 -17.38 -2.02
CA MET A 136 3.48 -17.38 -3.42
C MET A 136 3.94 -18.61 -4.19
N ALA A 137 5.00 -19.31 -3.72
CA ALA A 137 5.36 -20.61 -4.25
C ALA A 137 4.28 -21.67 -3.95
N VAL A 138 3.75 -21.69 -2.72
CA VAL A 138 2.64 -22.61 -2.36
C VAL A 138 1.39 -22.28 -3.18
N VAL A 139 1.03 -21.00 -3.28
CA VAL A 139 -0.11 -20.54 -4.10
C VAL A 139 0.10 -20.95 -5.56
N GLY A 140 1.30 -20.72 -6.09
CA GLY A 140 1.67 -21.07 -7.46
C GLY A 140 1.57 -22.56 -7.78
N LEU A 141 1.95 -23.44 -6.84
CA LEU A 141 1.76 -24.88 -7.01
C LEU A 141 0.29 -25.27 -7.10
N VAL A 142 -0.56 -24.67 -6.24
CA VAL A 142 -2.01 -24.90 -6.31
C VAL A 142 -2.59 -24.37 -7.61
N GLN A 143 -2.18 -23.15 -8.03
CA GLN A 143 -2.61 -22.58 -9.31
C GLN A 143 -2.18 -23.45 -10.51
N ALA A 144 -0.95 -23.96 -10.50
CA ALA A 144 -0.43 -24.83 -11.55
C ALA A 144 -1.25 -26.12 -11.68
N PHE A 145 -1.62 -26.73 -10.55
CA PHE A 145 -2.47 -27.91 -10.52
C PHE A 145 -3.84 -27.67 -11.17
N PHE A 146 -4.54 -26.62 -10.76
CA PHE A 146 -5.86 -26.29 -11.35
C PHE A 146 -5.75 -25.79 -12.79
N ALA A 147 -4.71 -25.06 -13.15
CA ALA A 147 -4.52 -24.57 -14.52
C ALA A 147 -4.31 -25.71 -15.53
N SER A 148 -3.54 -26.74 -15.17
CA SER A 148 -3.32 -27.90 -16.04
C SER A 148 -4.61 -28.68 -16.31
N SER A 149 -5.43 -28.89 -15.26
CA SER A 149 -6.68 -29.62 -15.37
C SER A 149 -7.75 -28.85 -16.15
N SER A 150 -7.84 -27.52 -15.99
CA SER A 150 -8.78 -26.67 -16.70
C SER A 150 -8.53 -26.64 -18.21
N THR A 151 -7.26 -26.53 -18.61
CA THR A 151 -6.89 -26.49 -20.05
C THR A 151 -7.22 -27.81 -20.74
N SER A 152 -6.92 -28.93 -20.11
CA SER A 152 -7.19 -30.25 -20.70
C SER A 152 -8.68 -30.56 -20.83
N SER A 153 -9.51 -30.09 -19.90
CA SER A 153 -10.96 -30.29 -19.95
C SER A 153 -11.63 -29.43 -21.01
N LEU A 154 -11.25 -28.13 -21.11
CA LEU A 154 -11.78 -27.24 -22.12
C LEU A 154 -11.43 -27.69 -23.55
N THR A 155 -10.18 -28.11 -23.78
CA THR A 155 -9.76 -28.62 -25.08
C THR A 155 -10.55 -29.87 -25.48
N ARG A 156 -10.80 -30.78 -24.54
CA ARG A 156 -11.68 -31.96 -24.79
C ARG A 156 -13.11 -31.53 -25.10
N ALA A 157 -13.72 -30.70 -24.29
CA ALA A 157 -15.09 -30.22 -24.50
C ALA A 157 -15.31 -29.54 -25.85
N LEU A 158 -14.32 -28.76 -26.32
CA LEU A 158 -14.39 -28.12 -27.64
C LEU A 158 -14.16 -29.09 -28.79
N SER A 159 -13.43 -30.20 -28.60
CA SER A 159 -13.15 -31.18 -29.65
C SER A 159 -14.19 -32.28 -29.75
N SER A 160 -14.80 -32.71 -28.63
CA SER A 160 -15.83 -33.76 -28.59
C SER A 160 -17.22 -33.24 -28.95
N GLY A 161 -17.52 -31.99 -28.59
CA GLY A 161 -18.89 -31.43 -28.68
C GLY A 161 -19.87 -32.06 -27.69
N ASP A 162 -19.40 -32.90 -26.76
CA ASP A 162 -20.22 -33.60 -25.78
C ASP A 162 -20.64 -32.70 -24.62
N THR A 163 -21.90 -32.81 -24.23
CA THR A 163 -22.46 -32.05 -23.09
C THR A 163 -21.85 -32.48 -21.78
N GLU A 164 -21.42 -33.73 -21.63
CA GLU A 164 -20.71 -34.22 -20.43
C GLU A 164 -19.33 -33.54 -20.25
N ASP A 165 -18.58 -33.37 -21.32
CA ASP A 165 -17.32 -32.66 -21.33
C ASP A 165 -17.50 -31.16 -21.02
N LEU A 166 -18.61 -30.55 -21.48
CA LEU A 166 -18.98 -29.17 -21.11
C LEU A 166 -19.27 -29.05 -19.60
N VAL A 167 -20.07 -29.97 -19.04
CA VAL A 167 -20.38 -29.99 -17.60
C VAL A 167 -19.10 -30.19 -16.78
N TYR A 168 -18.21 -31.08 -17.22
CA TYR A 168 -16.91 -31.28 -16.59
C TYR A 168 -16.02 -30.03 -16.66
N SER A 169 -16.01 -29.32 -17.79
CA SER A 169 -15.25 -28.06 -17.95
C SER A 169 -15.81 -26.93 -17.06
N LEU A 170 -17.13 -26.87 -16.90
CA LEU A 170 -17.78 -25.95 -15.97
C LEU A 170 -17.42 -26.28 -14.50
N GLY A 171 -17.45 -27.55 -14.14
CA GLY A 171 -17.02 -28.03 -12.80
C GLY A 171 -15.56 -27.66 -12.51
N ASN A 172 -14.69 -27.80 -13.51
CA ASN A 172 -13.28 -27.47 -13.38
C ASN A 172 -13.02 -25.95 -13.32
N SER A 173 -13.94 -25.13 -13.85
CA SER A 173 -13.94 -23.67 -13.66
C SER A 173 -14.11 -23.28 -12.19
N MET A 174 -14.69 -24.14 -11.35
CA MET A 174 -14.72 -23.94 -9.89
C MET A 174 -13.30 -23.84 -9.30
N GLY A 175 -12.32 -24.50 -9.90
CA GLY A 175 -10.92 -24.38 -9.52
C GLY A 175 -10.37 -22.96 -9.61
N SER A 176 -10.88 -22.14 -10.53
CA SER A 176 -10.51 -20.72 -10.67
C SER A 176 -10.99 -19.89 -9.47
N PHE A 177 -12.13 -20.19 -8.88
CA PHE A 177 -12.60 -19.53 -7.66
C PHE A 177 -11.74 -19.91 -6.45
N VAL A 178 -11.33 -21.18 -6.36
CA VAL A 178 -10.41 -21.64 -5.30
C VAL A 178 -9.07 -20.93 -5.39
N THR A 179 -8.47 -20.87 -6.58
CA THR A 179 -7.17 -20.23 -6.78
C THR A 179 -7.24 -18.71 -6.56
N THR A 180 -8.33 -18.06 -7.00
CA THR A 180 -8.57 -16.64 -6.75
C THR A 180 -8.73 -16.35 -5.26
N GLY A 181 -9.55 -17.13 -4.55
CA GLY A 181 -9.72 -17.02 -3.11
C GLY A 181 -8.42 -17.24 -2.35
N LEU A 182 -7.64 -18.27 -2.72
CA LEU A 182 -6.33 -18.54 -2.13
C LEU A 182 -5.36 -17.38 -2.35
N THR A 183 -5.32 -16.82 -3.55
CA THR A 183 -4.47 -15.67 -3.87
C THR A 183 -4.88 -14.43 -3.07
N MET A 184 -6.18 -14.18 -2.93
CA MET A 184 -6.71 -13.09 -2.12
C MET A 184 -6.30 -13.24 -0.65
N LEU A 185 -6.44 -14.43 -0.08
CA LEU A 185 -6.02 -14.72 1.29
C LEU A 185 -4.51 -14.58 1.47
N ALA A 186 -3.71 -15.09 0.53
CA ALA A 186 -2.25 -15.01 0.56
C ALA A 186 -1.76 -13.55 0.47
N THR A 187 -2.33 -12.76 -0.41
CA THR A 187 -1.98 -11.33 -0.55
C THR A 187 -2.40 -10.51 0.67
N ALA A 188 -3.55 -10.80 1.27
CA ALA A 188 -3.98 -10.16 2.50
C ALA A 188 -3.07 -10.52 3.69
N PHE A 189 -2.70 -11.80 3.78
CA PHE A 189 -1.72 -12.28 4.75
C PHE A 189 -0.38 -11.55 4.60
N LEU A 190 0.16 -11.53 3.38
CA LEU A 190 1.42 -10.85 3.10
C LEU A 190 1.33 -9.36 3.39
N SER A 191 0.25 -8.68 2.97
CA SER A 191 0.09 -7.24 3.22
C SER A 191 0.03 -6.93 4.73
N GLY A 192 -0.65 -7.75 5.53
CA GLY A 192 -0.69 -7.59 6.98
C GLY A 192 0.68 -7.80 7.63
N MET A 193 1.37 -8.88 7.27
CA MET A 193 2.69 -9.20 7.81
C MET A 193 3.76 -8.19 7.41
N LEU A 194 3.76 -7.79 6.14
CA LEU A 194 4.71 -6.82 5.63
C LEU A 194 4.45 -5.41 6.20
N ALA A 195 3.21 -5.09 6.59
CA ALA A 195 2.90 -3.83 7.25
C ALA A 195 3.69 -3.64 8.58
N LEU A 196 3.91 -4.71 9.36
CA LEU A 196 4.76 -4.67 10.56
C LEU A 196 6.22 -4.38 10.21
N THR A 197 6.73 -5.02 9.17
CA THR A 197 8.11 -4.81 8.71
C THR A 197 8.33 -3.38 8.20
N VAL A 198 7.31 -2.82 7.53
CA VAL A 198 7.32 -1.40 7.09
C VAL A 198 7.27 -0.47 8.30
N TRP A 199 6.45 -0.78 9.31
CA TRP A 199 6.40 -0.01 10.55
C TRP A 199 7.76 0.05 11.24
N ASP A 200 8.46 -1.10 11.36
CA ASP A 200 9.81 -1.14 11.90
C ASP A 200 10.80 -0.30 11.10
N ALA A 201 10.73 -0.37 9.77
CA ALA A 201 11.56 0.46 8.90
C ALA A 201 11.29 1.96 9.05
N VAL A 202 10.03 2.36 9.30
CA VAL A 202 9.66 3.75 9.61
C VAL A 202 10.26 4.21 10.94
N LEU A 203 10.37 3.31 11.92
CA LEU A 203 11.03 3.56 13.20
C LEU A 203 12.59 3.46 13.13
N GLY A 204 13.14 3.13 11.95
CA GLY A 204 14.60 2.93 11.78
C GLY A 204 15.11 1.57 12.25
N ARG A 205 14.23 0.60 12.52
CA ARG A 205 14.60 -0.75 12.99
C ARG A 205 14.68 -1.76 11.86
N LYS A 206 15.54 -2.75 12.00
CA LYS A 206 15.53 -3.95 11.16
C LYS A 206 14.65 -5.01 11.82
N SER A 207 13.78 -5.63 11.03
CA SER A 207 12.88 -6.69 11.48
C SER A 207 13.42 -8.04 11.03
N SER A 208 13.57 -8.99 11.97
CA SER A 208 13.88 -10.37 11.61
C SER A 208 12.62 -11.09 11.14
N PRO A 209 12.72 -12.13 10.28
CA PRO A 209 11.57 -12.94 9.88
C PRO A 209 10.84 -13.56 11.08
N ALA A 210 11.57 -14.05 12.09
CA ALA A 210 10.99 -14.65 13.27
C ALA A 210 10.18 -13.65 14.11
N ASP A 211 10.71 -12.44 14.31
CA ASP A 211 10.02 -11.38 15.07
C ASP A 211 8.77 -10.90 14.34
N ALA A 212 8.85 -10.72 13.02
CA ALA A 212 7.71 -10.35 12.19
C ALA A 212 6.59 -11.40 12.31
N TRP A 213 6.93 -12.70 12.23
CA TRP A 213 5.99 -13.80 12.41
C TRP A 213 5.37 -13.81 13.80
N HIS A 214 6.18 -13.69 14.85
CA HIS A 214 5.70 -13.70 16.24
C HIS A 214 4.70 -12.58 16.53
N ARG A 215 4.94 -11.39 16.00
CA ARG A 215 4.03 -10.25 16.17
C ARG A 215 2.80 -10.34 15.28
N PHE A 216 2.91 -10.99 14.11
CA PHE A 216 1.80 -11.14 13.17
C PHE A 216 0.87 -12.30 13.55
N SER A 217 1.40 -13.42 14.09
CA SER A 217 0.61 -14.65 14.34
C SER A 217 -0.68 -14.43 15.13
N PRO A 218 -0.75 -13.60 16.20
CA PRO A 218 -2.02 -13.33 16.89
C PRO A 218 -3.00 -12.48 16.06
N ARG A 219 -2.51 -11.80 15.00
CA ARG A 219 -3.32 -10.97 14.09
C ARG A 219 -3.77 -11.72 12.84
N PHE A 220 -3.27 -12.93 12.63
CA PHE A 220 -3.54 -13.74 11.44
C PHE A 220 -5.05 -13.96 11.23
N VAL A 221 -5.74 -14.48 12.26
CA VAL A 221 -7.19 -14.74 12.17
C VAL A 221 -8.00 -13.47 11.95
N PRO A 222 -7.80 -12.36 12.67
CA PRO A 222 -8.47 -11.10 12.38
C PRO A 222 -8.25 -10.60 10.94
N VAL A 223 -7.04 -10.71 10.37
CA VAL A 223 -6.75 -10.33 8.97
C VAL A 223 -7.52 -11.20 8.00
N LEU A 224 -7.52 -12.53 8.20
CA LEU A 224 -8.29 -13.45 7.35
C LEU A 224 -9.79 -13.15 7.40
N LEU A 225 -10.35 -12.95 8.59
CA LEU A 225 -11.78 -12.63 8.74
C LEU A 225 -12.13 -11.29 8.10
N ALA A 226 -11.28 -10.27 8.25
CA ALA A 226 -11.47 -8.98 7.60
C ALA A 226 -11.46 -9.12 6.06
N THR A 227 -10.52 -9.87 5.52
CA THR A 227 -10.42 -10.14 4.07
C THR A 227 -11.63 -10.93 3.57
N PHE A 228 -12.04 -11.95 4.31
CA PHE A 228 -13.23 -12.73 3.97
C PHE A 228 -14.49 -11.87 3.96
N LEU A 229 -14.64 -10.98 4.94
CA LEU A 229 -15.77 -10.06 5.02
C LEU A 229 -15.77 -9.06 3.84
N ILE A 230 -14.60 -8.53 3.46
CA ILE A 230 -14.46 -7.70 2.24
C ILE A 230 -14.88 -8.52 1.01
N GLY A 231 -14.38 -9.75 0.88
CA GLY A 231 -14.73 -10.62 -0.24
C GLY A 231 -16.24 -10.92 -0.33
N ILE A 232 -16.93 -11.10 0.79
CA ILE A 232 -18.39 -11.24 0.80
C ILE A 232 -19.07 -9.95 0.32
N ILE A 233 -18.63 -8.78 0.81
CA ILE A 233 -19.20 -7.49 0.38
C ILE A 233 -18.98 -7.29 -1.12
N GLU A 234 -17.78 -7.54 -1.63
CA GLU A 234 -17.45 -7.45 -3.05
C GLU A 234 -18.29 -8.41 -3.87
N PHE A 235 -18.38 -9.68 -3.45
CA PHE A 235 -19.18 -10.71 -4.14
C PHE A 235 -20.65 -10.31 -4.23
N VAL A 236 -21.27 -9.89 -3.12
CA VAL A 236 -22.67 -9.47 -3.11
C VAL A 236 -22.91 -8.28 -4.04
N LEU A 237 -22.01 -7.29 -4.03
CA LEU A 237 -22.15 -6.12 -4.90
C LEU A 237 -21.93 -6.45 -6.38
N ILE A 238 -20.99 -7.33 -6.70
CA ILE A 238 -20.77 -7.83 -8.08
C ILE A 238 -22.00 -8.58 -8.56
N VAL A 239 -22.52 -9.51 -7.75
CA VAL A 239 -23.75 -10.27 -8.09
C VAL A 239 -24.93 -9.33 -8.30
N LEU A 240 -25.09 -8.31 -7.45
CA LEU A 240 -26.15 -7.32 -7.60
C LEU A 240 -26.02 -6.55 -8.92
N VAL A 241 -24.81 -6.09 -9.27
CA VAL A 241 -24.57 -5.43 -10.56
C VAL A 241 -24.90 -6.38 -11.72
N LEU A 242 -24.42 -7.63 -11.66
CA LEU A 242 -24.70 -8.62 -12.70
C LEU A 242 -26.20 -8.86 -12.85
N LEU A 243 -26.95 -9.04 -11.78
CA LEU A 243 -28.41 -9.24 -11.83
C LEU A 243 -29.13 -8.05 -12.46
N VAL A 244 -28.75 -6.82 -12.10
CA VAL A 244 -29.35 -5.60 -12.66
C VAL A 244 -29.14 -5.50 -14.17
N PHE A 245 -27.99 -5.89 -14.68
CA PHE A 245 -27.67 -5.79 -16.11
C PHE A 245 -28.01 -7.04 -16.92
N MET A 246 -28.02 -8.24 -16.32
CA MET A 246 -28.32 -9.49 -17.03
C MET A 246 -29.78 -9.59 -17.46
N ILE A 247 -30.71 -9.04 -16.66
CA ILE A 247 -32.15 -9.07 -17.05
C ILE A 247 -32.41 -8.30 -18.36
N PRO A 248 -32.04 -6.99 -18.47
CA PRO A 248 -32.24 -6.26 -19.72
C PRO A 248 -31.40 -6.82 -20.87
N PHE A 249 -30.19 -7.33 -20.61
CA PHE A 249 -29.38 -8.00 -21.62
C PHE A 249 -30.09 -9.21 -22.20
N PHE A 250 -30.65 -10.09 -21.36
CA PHE A 250 -31.40 -11.26 -21.80
C PHE A 250 -32.63 -10.88 -22.65
N LEU A 251 -33.40 -9.87 -22.24
CA LEU A 251 -34.52 -9.36 -22.98
C LEU A 251 -34.14 -8.86 -24.38
N VAL A 252 -33.00 -8.15 -24.48
CA VAL A 252 -32.49 -7.67 -25.77
C VAL A 252 -32.06 -8.84 -26.67
N VAL A 253 -31.41 -9.86 -26.12
CA VAL A 253 -30.98 -11.06 -26.86
C VAL A 253 -32.20 -11.84 -27.37
N VAL A 254 -33.24 -12.02 -26.55
CA VAL A 254 -34.50 -12.68 -26.99
C VAL A 254 -35.19 -11.88 -28.09
N ASN A 255 -35.23 -10.54 -27.98
CA ASN A 255 -35.77 -9.69 -29.04
C ASN A 255 -34.94 -9.78 -30.33
N ALA A 256 -33.62 -9.85 -30.25
CA ALA A 256 -32.76 -10.04 -31.41
C ALA A 256 -33.01 -11.38 -32.12
N ALA A 257 -33.19 -12.46 -31.33
CA ALA A 257 -33.47 -13.79 -31.86
C ALA A 257 -34.85 -13.90 -32.54
N SER A 258 -35.81 -13.07 -32.13
CA SER A 258 -37.16 -13.00 -32.72
C SER A 258 -37.31 -11.91 -33.78
N ALA A 259 -36.28 -11.18 -34.13
CA ALA A 259 -36.31 -10.13 -35.12
C ALA A 259 -36.58 -10.67 -36.53
N ARG A 260 -37.55 -10.06 -37.21
CA ARG A 260 -37.95 -10.44 -38.58
C ARG A 260 -37.31 -9.59 -39.67
N SER A 261 -36.61 -8.52 -39.31
CA SER A 261 -35.90 -7.64 -40.24
C SER A 261 -34.45 -7.42 -39.75
N TYR A 262 -33.57 -7.15 -40.71
CA TYR A 262 -32.15 -6.85 -40.42
C TYR A 262 -32.01 -5.62 -39.51
N ASP A 263 -32.84 -4.59 -39.75
CA ASP A 263 -32.78 -3.34 -38.96
C ASP A 263 -33.14 -3.57 -37.48
N SER A 264 -34.16 -4.40 -37.21
CA SER A 264 -34.55 -4.73 -35.84
C SER A 264 -33.52 -5.62 -35.15
N ALA A 265 -32.84 -6.52 -35.85
CA ALA A 265 -31.77 -7.36 -35.34
C ALA A 265 -30.53 -6.51 -35.01
N SER A 266 -30.12 -5.61 -35.91
CA SER A 266 -28.95 -4.73 -35.71
C SER A 266 -29.15 -3.77 -34.54
N ALA A 267 -30.35 -3.19 -34.39
CA ALA A 267 -30.69 -2.34 -33.26
C ALA A 267 -30.63 -3.10 -31.93
N SER A 268 -31.08 -4.36 -31.90
CA SER A 268 -31.00 -5.21 -30.70
C SER A 268 -29.55 -5.56 -30.35
N ILE A 269 -28.69 -5.87 -31.33
CA ILE A 269 -27.27 -6.13 -31.14
C ILE A 269 -26.60 -4.87 -30.58
N GLY A 270 -26.87 -3.67 -31.14
CA GLY A 270 -26.36 -2.41 -30.60
C GLY A 270 -26.78 -2.16 -29.15
N GLY A 271 -28.04 -2.48 -28.81
CA GLY A 271 -28.54 -2.43 -27.43
C GLY A 271 -27.80 -3.37 -26.49
N ALA A 272 -27.51 -4.60 -26.94
CA ALA A 272 -26.72 -5.55 -26.14
C ALA A 272 -25.31 -5.04 -25.82
N PHE A 273 -24.60 -4.48 -26.81
CA PHE A 273 -23.28 -3.87 -26.58
C PHE A 273 -23.34 -2.68 -25.63
N ALA A 274 -24.36 -1.83 -25.70
CA ALA A 274 -24.53 -0.71 -24.78
C ALA A 274 -24.75 -1.21 -23.35
N ILE A 275 -25.56 -2.24 -23.14
CA ILE A 275 -25.78 -2.83 -21.81
C ILE A 275 -24.48 -3.43 -21.26
N ILE A 276 -23.71 -4.18 -22.05
CA ILE A 276 -22.42 -4.74 -21.64
C ILE A 276 -21.45 -3.61 -21.27
N PHE A 277 -21.37 -2.55 -22.07
CA PHE A 277 -20.53 -1.40 -21.78
C PHE A 277 -20.89 -0.74 -20.44
N LEU A 278 -22.19 -0.48 -20.22
CA LEU A 278 -22.65 0.11 -18.96
C LEU A 278 -22.39 -0.82 -17.76
N MET A 279 -22.55 -2.13 -17.94
CA MET A 279 -22.23 -3.14 -16.92
C MET A 279 -20.74 -3.09 -16.55
N ILE A 280 -19.85 -3.04 -17.54
CA ILE A 280 -18.40 -2.93 -17.30
C ILE A 280 -18.08 -1.64 -16.56
N VAL A 281 -18.65 -0.51 -16.97
CA VAL A 281 -18.46 0.78 -16.28
C VAL A 281 -18.94 0.70 -14.83
N ALA A 282 -20.12 0.11 -14.59
CA ALA A 282 -20.66 -0.07 -13.25
C ALA A 282 -19.73 -0.93 -12.36
N LEU A 283 -19.21 -2.05 -12.91
CA LEU A 283 -18.25 -2.92 -12.20
C LEU A 283 -16.95 -2.18 -11.86
N ILE A 284 -16.42 -1.38 -12.80
CA ILE A 284 -15.23 -0.56 -12.56
C ILE A 284 -15.49 0.47 -11.45
N VAL A 285 -16.62 1.17 -11.50
CA VAL A 285 -16.96 2.19 -10.49
C VAL A 285 -17.11 1.57 -9.10
N VAL A 286 -17.83 0.46 -9.00
CA VAL A 286 -18.01 -0.28 -7.74
C VAL A 286 -16.67 -0.80 -7.23
N GLY A 287 -15.85 -1.41 -8.10
CA GLY A 287 -14.54 -1.92 -7.75
C GLY A 287 -13.59 -0.81 -7.25
N CYS A 288 -13.50 0.30 -7.98
CA CYS A 288 -12.70 1.47 -7.55
C CYS A 288 -13.17 2.02 -6.19
N PHE A 289 -14.49 2.11 -5.99
CA PHE A 289 -15.07 2.59 -4.75
C PHE A 289 -14.68 1.69 -3.56
N LEU A 290 -14.87 0.37 -3.69
CA LEU A 290 -14.55 -0.59 -2.64
C LEU A 290 -13.05 -0.67 -2.35
N THR A 291 -12.22 -0.66 -3.40
CA THR A 291 -10.75 -0.66 -3.26
C THR A 291 -10.28 0.53 -2.43
N VAL A 292 -10.81 1.74 -2.66
CA VAL A 292 -10.46 2.93 -1.86
C VAL A 292 -10.98 2.81 -0.43
N LYS A 293 -12.21 2.29 -0.25
CA LYS A 293 -12.85 2.19 1.08
C LYS A 293 -12.17 1.18 1.98
N PHE A 294 -11.65 0.10 1.42
CA PHE A 294 -11.04 -0.99 2.19
C PHE A 294 -9.51 -1.07 2.05
N ALA A 295 -8.87 -0.10 1.37
CA ALA A 295 -7.43 -0.06 1.14
C ALA A 295 -6.58 -0.19 2.43
N PHE A 296 -7.08 0.29 3.55
CA PHE A 296 -6.36 0.39 4.81
C PHE A 296 -6.71 -0.71 5.82
N THR A 297 -7.61 -1.64 5.47
CA THR A 297 -8.14 -2.62 6.42
C THR A 297 -7.05 -3.51 7.01
N SER A 298 -6.18 -4.11 6.19
CA SER A 298 -5.07 -4.96 6.67
C SER A 298 -4.12 -4.21 7.59
N SER A 299 -3.75 -2.97 7.23
CA SER A 299 -2.89 -2.11 8.06
C SER A 299 -3.56 -1.75 9.38
N ALA A 300 -4.88 -1.47 9.40
CA ALA A 300 -5.63 -1.14 10.61
C ALA A 300 -5.71 -2.35 11.56
N VAL A 301 -5.99 -3.56 11.05
CA VAL A 301 -5.98 -4.79 11.87
C VAL A 301 -4.63 -4.98 12.53
N VAL A 302 -3.55 -4.84 11.76
CA VAL A 302 -2.21 -5.25 12.20
C VAL A 302 -1.55 -4.18 13.05
N LEU A 303 -1.61 -2.90 12.65
CA LEU A 303 -0.91 -1.80 13.34
C LEU A 303 -1.71 -1.25 14.53
N GLU A 304 -3.05 -1.20 14.44
CA GLU A 304 -3.88 -0.73 15.55
C GLU A 304 -4.45 -1.88 16.41
N GLY A 305 -4.34 -3.12 15.97
CA GLY A 305 -4.84 -4.27 16.70
C GLY A 305 -6.36 -4.40 16.72
N LEU A 306 -7.03 -3.85 15.72
CA LEU A 306 -8.48 -3.83 15.64
C LEU A 306 -9.05 -5.19 15.23
N GLY A 307 -10.29 -5.45 15.67
CA GLY A 307 -11.07 -6.56 15.16
C GLY A 307 -11.48 -6.35 13.70
N PRO A 308 -11.94 -7.42 12.99
CA PRO A 308 -12.24 -7.37 11.56
C PRO A 308 -13.22 -6.26 11.18
N VAL A 309 -14.36 -6.18 11.87
CA VAL A 309 -15.42 -5.18 11.58
C VAL A 309 -14.96 -3.76 11.91
N ASP A 310 -14.24 -3.59 13.00
CA ASP A 310 -13.77 -2.27 13.43
C ASP A 310 -12.67 -1.77 12.49
N ALA A 311 -11.83 -2.66 11.96
CA ALA A 311 -10.83 -2.32 10.93
C ALA A 311 -11.48 -1.87 9.61
N LEU A 312 -12.59 -2.50 9.19
CA LEU A 312 -13.36 -2.04 8.03
C LEU A 312 -13.93 -0.63 8.26
N LYS A 313 -14.57 -0.40 9.43
CA LYS A 313 -15.07 0.93 9.81
C LYS A 313 -13.94 1.96 9.87
N ARG A 314 -12.78 1.57 10.38
CA ARG A 314 -11.58 2.39 10.46
C ARG A 314 -11.08 2.79 9.07
N SER A 315 -10.92 1.82 8.17
CA SER A 315 -10.55 2.07 6.77
C SER A 315 -11.54 3.00 6.06
N TRP A 316 -12.83 2.77 6.26
CA TRP A 316 -13.90 3.61 5.74
C TRP A 316 -13.81 5.06 6.25
N SER A 317 -13.58 5.25 7.55
CA SER A 317 -13.45 6.59 8.15
C SER A 317 -12.19 7.32 7.67
N LEU A 318 -11.06 6.63 7.54
CA LEU A 318 -9.81 7.19 7.04
C LEU A 318 -9.90 7.57 5.54
N SER A 319 -10.67 6.84 4.74
CA SER A 319 -10.87 7.18 3.32
C SER A 319 -11.88 8.31 3.09
N LYS A 320 -12.65 8.71 4.11
CA LYS A 320 -13.66 9.77 3.99
C LYS A 320 -13.00 11.13 3.77
N GLY A 321 -13.43 11.87 2.74
CA GLY A 321 -12.87 13.17 2.37
C GLY A 321 -11.54 13.14 1.61
N SER A 322 -10.92 11.95 1.45
CA SER A 322 -9.65 11.77 0.73
C SER A 322 -9.76 10.84 -0.48
N PHE A 323 -10.97 10.53 -0.91
CA PHE A 323 -11.27 9.51 -1.92
C PHE A 323 -10.42 9.65 -3.19
N TRP A 324 -10.45 10.79 -3.85
CA TRP A 324 -9.72 11.00 -5.12
C TRP A 324 -8.21 10.94 -4.96
N ARG A 325 -7.69 11.43 -3.83
CA ARG A 325 -6.26 11.35 -3.52
C ARG A 325 -5.80 9.91 -3.34
N ILE A 326 -6.57 9.12 -2.60
CA ILE A 326 -6.28 7.69 -2.37
C ILE A 326 -6.43 6.92 -3.69
N LEU A 327 -7.50 7.15 -4.44
CA LEU A 327 -7.74 6.52 -5.73
C LEU A 327 -6.59 6.78 -6.71
N GLY A 328 -6.17 8.05 -6.85
CA GLY A 328 -5.05 8.41 -7.72
C GLY A 328 -3.74 7.73 -7.34
N ARG A 329 -3.45 7.59 -6.05
CA ARG A 329 -2.27 6.89 -5.55
C ARG A 329 -2.34 5.38 -5.79
N ILE A 330 -3.51 4.76 -5.59
CA ILE A 330 -3.76 3.35 -5.89
C ILE A 330 -3.57 3.07 -7.38
N TRP A 331 -4.11 3.93 -8.24
CA TRP A 331 -3.93 3.79 -9.68
C TRP A 331 -2.47 3.93 -10.09
N LEU A 332 -1.76 4.87 -9.50
CA LEU A 332 -0.36 5.11 -9.84
C LEU A 332 0.53 3.91 -9.43
N ILE A 333 0.37 3.38 -8.21
CA ILE A 333 1.11 2.16 -7.83
C ILE A 333 0.67 0.97 -8.69
N GLY A 334 -0.61 0.87 -9.04
CA GLY A 334 -1.14 -0.14 -9.95
C GLY A 334 -0.51 -0.09 -11.33
N ILE A 335 -0.34 1.11 -11.91
CA ILE A 335 0.35 1.29 -13.21
C ILE A 335 1.82 0.85 -13.09
N VAL A 336 2.53 1.32 -12.06
CA VAL A 336 3.95 0.98 -11.88
C VAL A 336 4.14 -0.53 -11.70
N THR A 337 3.36 -1.14 -10.81
CA THR A 337 3.43 -2.59 -10.56
C THR A 337 2.93 -3.40 -11.76
N GLY A 338 1.92 -2.91 -12.47
CA GLY A 338 1.41 -3.49 -13.71
C GLY A 338 2.45 -3.48 -14.83
N LEU A 339 3.18 -2.38 -15.01
CA LEU A 339 4.29 -2.31 -15.99
C LEU A 339 5.43 -3.28 -15.63
N ILE A 340 5.82 -3.35 -14.35
CA ILE A 340 6.82 -4.32 -13.89
C ILE A 340 6.34 -5.74 -14.19
N SER A 341 5.10 -6.07 -13.84
CA SER A 341 4.51 -7.39 -14.09
C SER A 341 4.40 -7.70 -15.58
N ALA A 342 4.06 -6.72 -16.42
CA ALA A 342 3.98 -6.91 -17.88
C ALA A 342 5.35 -7.20 -18.49
N VAL A 343 6.39 -6.49 -18.07
CA VAL A 343 7.77 -6.74 -18.55
C VAL A 343 8.25 -8.12 -18.11
N LEU A 344 8.11 -8.45 -16.83
CA LEU A 344 8.52 -9.74 -16.29
C LEU A 344 7.71 -10.89 -16.91
N GLY A 345 6.38 -10.73 -17.00
CA GLY A 345 5.47 -11.70 -17.61
C GLY A 345 5.71 -11.87 -19.11
N GLY A 346 6.03 -10.78 -19.82
CA GLY A 346 6.42 -10.81 -21.24
C GLY A 346 7.70 -11.60 -21.50
N ILE A 347 8.73 -11.42 -20.66
CA ILE A 347 9.97 -12.20 -20.73
C ILE A 347 9.69 -13.69 -20.53
N VAL A 348 8.92 -14.01 -19.49
CA VAL A 348 8.50 -15.39 -19.19
C VAL A 348 7.67 -15.96 -20.34
N GLY A 349 6.69 -15.22 -20.84
CA GLY A 349 5.85 -15.62 -21.96
C GLY A 349 6.65 -15.89 -23.24
N ALA A 350 7.65 -15.07 -23.53
CA ALA A 350 8.54 -15.29 -24.67
C ALA A 350 9.36 -16.59 -24.52
N ILE A 351 9.94 -16.82 -23.34
CA ILE A 351 10.72 -18.06 -23.06
C ILE A 351 9.82 -19.30 -23.18
N LEU A 352 8.61 -19.26 -22.60
CA LEU A 352 7.66 -20.36 -22.64
C LEU A 352 7.05 -20.55 -24.04
N GLY A 353 6.84 -19.47 -24.79
CA GLY A 353 6.33 -19.53 -26.17
C GLY A 353 7.26 -20.27 -27.12
N VAL A 354 8.57 -20.10 -26.96
CA VAL A 354 9.57 -20.89 -27.70
C VAL A 354 9.53 -22.37 -27.28
N GLY A 355 9.36 -22.64 -25.98
CA GLY A 355 9.22 -24.00 -25.45
C GLY A 355 7.93 -24.68 -25.90
N ALA A 356 6.84 -23.93 -26.10
CA ALA A 356 5.55 -24.46 -26.53
C ALA A 356 5.56 -25.11 -27.91
N ALA A 357 6.41 -24.59 -28.82
CA ALA A 357 6.57 -25.16 -30.15
C ALA A 357 7.25 -26.56 -30.13
N ALA A 358 7.93 -26.90 -29.01
CA ALA A 358 8.65 -28.15 -28.84
C ALA A 358 7.99 -29.10 -27.81
N ALA A 359 6.88 -28.71 -27.17
CA ALA A 359 6.29 -29.47 -26.08
C ALA A 359 5.08 -30.30 -26.53
N ASP A 360 5.11 -31.59 -26.20
CA ASP A 360 4.01 -32.53 -26.46
C ASP A 360 2.76 -32.29 -25.57
N SER A 361 2.88 -31.43 -24.52
CA SER A 361 1.76 -31.18 -23.59
C SER A 361 1.58 -29.69 -23.26
N VAL A 362 0.50 -29.10 -23.78
CA VAL A 362 0.08 -27.73 -23.48
C VAL A 362 -0.26 -27.55 -21.98
N GLY A 363 -0.78 -28.59 -21.32
CA GLY A 363 -1.15 -28.55 -19.91
C GLY A 363 0.04 -28.28 -18.97
N LEU A 364 1.21 -28.86 -19.23
CA LEU A 364 2.42 -28.61 -18.45
C LEU A 364 2.94 -27.19 -18.62
N LEU A 365 2.86 -26.63 -19.82
CA LEU A 365 3.27 -25.24 -20.08
C LEU A 365 2.37 -24.27 -19.34
N VAL A 366 1.06 -24.50 -19.38
CA VAL A 366 0.08 -23.67 -18.66
C VAL A 366 0.27 -23.76 -17.16
N ALA A 367 0.52 -24.97 -16.63
CA ALA A 367 0.84 -25.16 -15.21
C ALA A 367 2.12 -24.41 -14.80
N PHE A 368 3.17 -24.53 -15.59
CA PHE A 368 4.45 -23.87 -15.32
C PHE A 368 4.31 -22.35 -15.42
N SER A 369 3.56 -21.84 -16.40
CA SER A 369 3.28 -20.40 -16.53
C SER A 369 2.50 -19.85 -15.33
N ALA A 370 1.52 -20.59 -14.81
CA ALA A 370 0.76 -20.22 -13.63
C ALA A 370 1.64 -20.16 -12.37
N PHE A 371 2.49 -21.17 -12.17
CA PHE A 371 3.46 -21.20 -11.07
C PHE A 371 4.42 -20.01 -11.15
N LEU A 372 4.99 -19.76 -12.32
CA LEU A 372 5.96 -18.69 -12.51
C LEU A 372 5.32 -17.31 -12.36
N SER A 373 4.07 -17.13 -12.81
CA SER A 373 3.29 -15.90 -12.59
C SER A 373 3.08 -15.62 -11.09
N ALA A 374 2.81 -16.66 -10.30
CA ALA A 374 2.70 -16.51 -8.84
C ALA A 374 4.05 -16.08 -8.22
N LEU A 375 5.17 -16.67 -8.65
CA LEU A 375 6.51 -16.26 -8.18
C LEU A 375 6.86 -14.83 -8.60
N LEU A 376 6.48 -14.38 -9.79
CA LEU A 376 6.65 -12.99 -10.21
C LEU A 376 5.86 -12.02 -9.33
N SER A 377 4.67 -12.42 -8.91
CA SER A 377 3.86 -11.63 -7.97
C SER A 377 4.59 -11.44 -6.63
N ALA A 378 5.40 -12.41 -6.18
CA ALA A 378 6.21 -12.29 -4.97
C ALA A 378 7.25 -11.16 -5.03
N VAL A 379 7.66 -10.72 -6.23
CA VAL A 379 8.56 -9.57 -6.41
C VAL A 379 7.79 -8.25 -6.23
N VAL A 380 6.56 -8.19 -6.69
CA VAL A 380 5.74 -6.99 -6.74
C VAL A 380 5.05 -6.70 -5.41
N ILE A 381 4.55 -7.74 -4.73
CA ILE A 381 3.78 -7.64 -3.48
C ILE A 381 4.49 -6.85 -2.38
N PRO A 382 5.80 -7.02 -2.09
CA PRO A 382 6.48 -6.25 -1.06
C PRO A 382 6.46 -4.74 -1.31
N VAL A 383 6.68 -4.31 -2.55
CA VAL A 383 6.65 -2.88 -2.92
C VAL A 383 5.24 -2.33 -2.78
N GLN A 384 4.26 -3.05 -3.30
CA GLN A 384 2.86 -2.67 -3.24
C GLN A 384 2.35 -2.59 -1.79
N SER A 385 2.63 -3.60 -0.98
CA SER A 385 2.25 -3.62 0.44
C SER A 385 2.91 -2.49 1.23
N SER A 386 4.19 -2.22 0.97
CA SER A 386 4.91 -1.09 1.58
C SER A 386 4.25 0.24 1.22
N PHE A 387 3.89 0.43 -0.04
CA PHE A 387 3.22 1.64 -0.50
C PHE A 387 1.85 1.83 0.17
N TYR A 388 1.03 0.79 0.28
CA TYR A 388 -0.27 0.85 0.97
C TYR A 388 -0.12 1.17 2.46
N THR A 389 0.88 0.57 3.12
CA THR A 389 1.15 0.84 4.54
C THR A 389 1.61 2.28 4.76
N LEU A 390 2.51 2.79 3.92
CA LEU A 390 2.95 4.18 3.99
C LEU A 390 1.82 5.17 3.69
N MET A 391 0.95 4.84 2.73
CA MET A 391 -0.25 5.63 2.43
C MET A 391 -1.23 5.66 3.61
N TYR A 392 -1.38 4.55 4.33
CA TYR A 392 -2.14 4.49 5.57
C TYR A 392 -1.56 5.40 6.66
N LEU A 393 -0.24 5.36 6.86
CA LEU A 393 0.45 6.23 7.81
C LEU A 393 0.34 7.72 7.41
N ASP A 394 0.44 8.04 6.11
CA ASP A 394 0.25 9.40 5.60
C ASP A 394 -1.17 9.93 5.89
N GLU A 395 -2.22 9.12 5.65
CA GLU A 395 -3.59 9.54 5.98
C GLU A 395 -3.80 9.74 7.48
N ARG A 396 -3.14 8.95 8.33
CA ARG A 396 -3.16 9.14 9.78
C ARG A 396 -2.36 10.37 10.22
N MET A 397 -1.20 10.63 9.61
CA MET A 397 -0.44 11.87 9.89
C MET A 397 -1.25 13.12 9.54
N ARG A 398 -2.04 13.07 8.44
CA ARG A 398 -2.89 14.18 8.00
C ARG A 398 -4.12 14.42 8.87
N LYS A 399 -4.71 13.34 9.40
CA LYS A 399 -6.00 13.40 10.10
C LYS A 399 -5.90 13.34 11.61
N GLU A 400 -4.87 12.69 12.13
CA GLU A 400 -4.74 12.34 13.54
C GLU A 400 -3.44 12.86 14.17
N ASN A 401 -2.64 13.61 13.42
CA ASN A 401 -1.35 14.12 13.88
C ASN A 401 -0.43 13.03 14.45
N LEU A 402 -0.32 11.88 13.74
CA LEU A 402 0.45 10.71 14.18
C LEU A 402 1.97 10.97 14.30
N ALA A 403 2.51 11.98 13.62
CA ALA A 403 3.95 12.24 13.55
C ALA A 403 4.66 12.35 14.94
N PRO A 404 4.12 13.06 15.96
CA PRO A 404 4.74 13.11 17.28
C PRO A 404 4.81 11.75 17.97
N MET A 405 3.80 10.90 17.78
CA MET A 405 3.78 9.55 18.37
C MET A 405 4.89 8.67 17.77
N ILE A 406 5.06 8.73 16.44
CA ILE A 406 6.15 8.01 15.75
C ILE A 406 7.53 8.50 16.26
N ALA A 407 7.71 9.81 16.38
CA ALA A 407 8.95 10.39 16.89
C ALA A 407 9.26 9.90 18.31
N GLN A 408 8.27 9.89 19.20
CA GLN A 408 8.42 9.40 20.56
C GLN A 408 8.72 7.89 20.60
N GLU A 409 8.09 7.08 19.77
CA GLU A 409 8.34 5.64 19.72
C GLU A 409 9.72 5.33 19.13
N ALA A 410 10.14 6.07 18.12
CA ALA A 410 11.48 5.96 17.56
C ALA A 410 12.59 6.35 18.54
N SER A 411 12.34 7.33 19.43
CA SER A 411 13.32 7.72 20.46
C SER A 411 13.47 6.71 21.60
N ARG A 412 12.52 5.77 21.74
CA ARG A 412 12.56 4.67 22.73
C ARG A 412 13.21 3.39 22.16
N ALA A 413 13.49 3.40 20.86
CA ALA A 413 14.03 2.26 20.10
C ALA A 413 15.53 2.18 20.14
#